data_63cdc68f5adc65fed2c9d2d247c2ece1
#
_entry.id   63cdc68f5adc65fed2c9d2d247c2ece1
#
_cell.length_a   1.000
_cell.length_b   1.000
_cell.length_c   1.000
_cell.angle_alpha   90.00
_cell.angle_beta   90.00
_cell.angle_gamma   90.00
#
_symmetry.space_group_name_H-M   'P 1'
#
loop_
_entity.id
_entity.type
_entity.pdbx_description
1 polymer ?
#
loop_
_entity_poly.entity_id
_entity_poly.type
_entity_poly.pdbx_seq_one_letter_code
_entity_poly.pdbx_strand_id
1 'polypeptide(L)' 'FLKKVGITSQREIENYIRKKFAEGSLKADQAIEISMVLSTKDDELINTVKETIIIK' A
#
# COMPACT_ATOMS: atom_id res chain seq x y z
N PHE A 1 -15.71 -8.12 -5.24
CA PHE A 1 -14.80 -8.02 -4.10
C PHE A 1 -13.37 -7.63 -4.49
N LEU A 2 -12.75 -8.37 -5.41
CA LEU A 2 -11.37 -8.08 -5.80
C LEU A 2 -11.21 -6.70 -6.43
N LYS A 3 -12.21 -6.26 -7.19
CA LYS A 3 -12.19 -4.93 -7.78
C LYS A 3 -12.25 -3.86 -6.68
N LYS A 4 -13.10 -4.09 -5.68
CA LYS A 4 -13.22 -3.16 -4.55
C LYS A 4 -11.91 -3.06 -3.77
N VAL A 5 -11.26 -4.21 -3.54
CA VAL A 5 -9.98 -4.25 -2.85
C VAL A 5 -8.93 -3.46 -3.62
N GLY A 6 -8.89 -3.64 -4.94
CA GLY A 6 -7.92 -2.93 -5.77
C GLY A 6 -8.11 -1.42 -5.72
N ILE A 7 -9.34 -0.96 -5.88
CA ILE A 7 -9.64 0.47 -5.85
C ILE A 7 -9.36 1.09 -4.48
N THR A 8 -9.77 0.40 -3.43
CA THR A 8 -9.57 0.89 -2.06
C THR A 8 -8.09 0.94 -1.71
N SER A 9 -7.34 -0.11 -2.05
CA SER A 9 -5.91 -0.16 -1.78
C SER A 9 -5.16 0.91 -2.54
N GLN A 10 -5.51 1.12 -3.81
CA GLN A 10 -4.88 2.16 -4.61
C GLN A 10 -5.09 3.53 -3.98
N ARG A 11 -6.30 3.81 -3.54
CA ARG A 11 -6.63 5.09 -2.92
C ARG A 11 -5.85 5.30 -1.62
N GLU A 12 -5.74 4.27 -0.81
CA GLU A 12 -4.99 4.35 0.44
C GLU A 12 -3.50 4.61 0.21
N ILE A 13 -2.93 3.95 -0.78
CA ILE A 13 -1.53 4.15 -1.14
C ILE A 13 -1.30 5.57 -1.64
N GLU A 14 -2.17 6.05 -2.53
CA GLU A 14 -2.06 7.40 -3.07
C GLU A 14 -2.16 8.46 -1.96
N ASN A 15 -3.11 8.29 -1.05
CA ASN A 15 -3.29 9.22 0.06
C ASN A 15 -2.08 9.23 0.99
N TYR A 16 -1.53 8.06 1.27
CA TYR A 16 -0.35 7.93 2.10
C TYR A 16 0.85 8.67 1.49
N ILE A 17 1.09 8.44 0.21
CA ILE A 17 2.20 9.07 -0.50
C ILE A 17 2.03 10.58 -0.52
N ARG A 18 0.82 11.04 -0.85
CA ARG A 18 0.52 12.48 -0.89
C ARG A 18 0.75 13.14 0.46
N LYS A 19 0.31 12.48 1.52
CA LYS A 19 0.48 13.00 2.87
C LYS A 19 1.95 13.11 3.26
N LYS A 20 2.73 12.08 2.92
CA LYS A 20 4.16 12.07 3.25
C LYS A 20 4.93 13.13 2.48
N PHE A 21 4.57 13.39 1.23
CA PHE A 21 5.18 14.47 0.46
C PHE A 21 4.84 15.83 1.07
N ALA A 22 3.59 16.00 1.50
CA ALA A 22 3.17 17.26 2.12
C ALA A 22 3.91 17.53 3.42
N GLU A 23 4.25 16.47 4.15
CA GLU A 23 5.02 16.58 5.39
C GLU A 23 6.52 16.75 5.15
N GLY A 24 6.97 16.56 3.92
CA GLY A 24 8.39 16.57 3.60
C GLY A 24 9.12 15.32 4.01
N SER A 25 8.38 14.26 4.34
CA SER A 25 8.97 12.99 4.79
C SER A 25 9.46 12.12 3.64
N LEU A 26 8.95 12.34 2.43
CA LEU A 26 9.34 11.58 1.26
C LEU A 26 10.02 12.49 0.24
N LYS A 27 11.00 11.95 -0.44
CA LYS A 27 11.71 12.65 -1.52
C LYS A 27 11.58 11.83 -2.80
N ALA A 28 11.76 12.50 -3.94
CA ALA A 28 11.79 11.81 -5.22
C ALA A 28 12.88 10.74 -5.22
N ASP A 29 12.63 9.65 -5.93
CA ASP A 29 13.53 8.50 -6.06
C ASP A 29 13.70 7.68 -4.77
N GLN A 30 12.87 7.94 -3.77
CA GLN A 30 12.87 7.14 -2.55
C GLN A 30 12.06 5.87 -2.76
N ALA A 31 12.56 4.76 -2.24
CA ALA A 31 11.85 3.48 -2.32
C ALA A 31 10.97 3.29 -1.07
N ILE A 32 9.76 2.81 -1.28
CA ILE A 32 8.84 2.49 -0.19
C ILE A 32 8.46 1.02 -0.30
N GLU A 33 8.62 0.28 0.79
CA GLU A 33 8.15 -1.10 0.84
C GLU A 33 6.71 -1.10 1.34
N ILE A 34 5.82 -1.68 0.54
CA ILE A 34 4.40 -1.77 0.86
C ILE A 34 4.01 -3.24 0.94
N SER A 35 3.25 -3.58 1.96
CA SER A 35 2.74 -4.94 2.10
C SER A 35 1.23 -4.92 2.25
N MET A 36 0.59 -6.00 1.78
CA MET A 36 -0.84 -6.19 1.89
C MET A 36 -1.09 -7.57 2.46
N VAL A 37 -1.95 -7.65 3.46
CA VAL A 37 -2.30 -8.91 4.09
C VAL A 37 -3.73 -9.28 3.74
N LEU A 38 -3.91 -10.49 3.21
CA LEU A 38 -5.21 -11.06 2.96
C LEU A 38 -5.46 -12.14 4.01
N SER A 39 -6.57 -12.02 4.73
CA SER A 39 -6.87 -13.00 5.76
C SER A 39 -8.38 -13.25 5.83
N THR A 40 -8.74 -14.44 6.32
CA THR A 40 -10.12 -14.75 6.64
C THR A 40 -10.33 -14.55 8.15
N LYS A 41 -11.60 -14.48 8.54
CA LYS A 41 -11.94 -14.19 9.93
C LYS A 41 -11.37 -15.24 10.90
N ASP A 42 -11.29 -16.48 10.46
CA ASP A 42 -10.77 -17.58 11.26
C ASP A 42 -9.28 -17.83 11.06
N ASP A 43 -8.63 -16.97 10.29
CA ASP A 43 -7.20 -17.05 9.97
C ASP A 43 -6.80 -18.33 9.23
N GLU A 44 -7.76 -19.02 8.58
CA GLU A 44 -7.45 -20.17 7.77
C GLU A 44 -6.68 -19.82 6.51
N LEU A 45 -6.98 -18.65 5.95
CA LEU A 45 -6.27 -18.13 4.79
C LEU A 45 -5.51 -16.89 5.22
N ILE A 46 -4.19 -16.96 5.12
CA ILE A 46 -3.35 -15.80 5.39
C ILE A 46 -2.32 -15.73 4.28
N ASN A 47 -2.27 -14.59 3.61
CA ASN A 47 -1.30 -14.37 2.55
C ASN A 47 -0.83 -12.91 2.59
N THR A 48 0.47 -12.71 2.47
CA THR A 48 1.04 -11.38 2.48
C THR A 48 1.73 -11.12 1.14
N VAL A 49 1.36 -10.01 0.51
CA VAL A 49 1.99 -9.57 -0.74
C VAL A 49 2.84 -8.34 -0.42
N LYS A 50 4.11 -8.39 -0.80
CA LYS A 50 5.03 -7.28 -0.58
C LYS A 50 5.56 -6.76 -1.89
N GLU A 51 5.68 -5.46 -2.00
CA GLU A 51 6.22 -4.79 -3.17
C GLU A 51 7.02 -3.57 -2.76
N THR A 52 8.02 -3.26 -3.56
CA THR A 52 8.79 -2.03 -3.37
C THR A 52 8.39 -1.06 -4.47
N ILE A 53 7.96 0.13 -4.08
CA ILE A 53 7.54 1.18 -5.01
C ILE A 53 8.57 2.28 -4.99
N ILE A 54 9.02 2.70 -6.17
CA ILE A 54 9.96 3.81 -6.28
C ILE A 54 9.18 5.08 -6.60
N ILE A 55 9.35 6.08 -5.77
CA ILE A 55 8.69 7.36 -5.93
C ILE A 55 9.47 8.19 -6.92
N LYS A 56 8.81 8.61 -8.00
CA LYS A 56 9.43 9.43 -9.04
C LYS A 56 8.89 10.84 -9.04
#